data_ab47ab46c270aa102b3a8997980a942a
#
_entry.id   ab47ab46c270aa102b3a8997980a942a
#
_cell.length_a   1.000
_cell.length_b   1.000
_cell.length_c   1.000
_cell.angle_alpha   90.00
_cell.angle_beta   90.00
_cell.angle_gamma   90.00
#
_symmetry.space_group_name_H-M   'P 1'
#
loop_
_entity.id
_entity.type
_entity.pdbx_description
1 polymer ?
#
loop_
_entity_poly.entity_id
_entity_poly.type
_entity_poly.pdbx_seq_one_letter_code
_entity_poly.pdbx_strand_id
1 'polypeptide(L)'
;MAKLNRDNQKGFTIVELVVVIIILGILAATALPRFIDVQDDAQLSVAEGVRGSFVSAVALTKAKYLASGKASTTIDLDGDGTTDVIVNGSGHPSDNASAIADTAQCQGLWNGILGAGAPATI
;
A
#
# COMPACT_ATOMS: atom_id res chain seq x y z
N MET A 1 24.62 -1.99 -58.92
CA MET A 1 23.45 -1.18 -58.49
C MET A 1 22.36 -2.14 -58.07
N ALA A 2 22.13 -2.29 -56.77
CA ALA A 2 21.07 -3.16 -56.23
C ALA A 2 19.73 -2.43 -56.33
N LYS A 3 18.78 -3.00 -57.05
CA LYS A 3 17.37 -2.56 -57.08
C LYS A 3 16.75 -2.86 -55.73
N LEU A 4 16.45 -1.85 -54.91
CA LEU A 4 15.64 -1.97 -53.74
C LEU A 4 14.21 -2.33 -54.15
N ASN A 5 13.80 -3.55 -53.85
CA ASN A 5 12.43 -4.02 -54.03
C ASN A 5 11.51 -3.17 -53.13
N ARG A 6 10.67 -2.33 -53.74
CA ARG A 6 9.62 -1.52 -53.07
C ARG A 6 8.28 -2.23 -53.03
N ASP A 7 8.28 -3.55 -53.11
CA ASP A 7 7.05 -4.34 -53.15
C ASP A 7 6.59 -4.65 -51.71
N ASN A 8 5.38 -4.19 -51.37
CA ASN A 8 4.53 -4.44 -50.20
C ASN A 8 4.51 -3.42 -49.06
N GLN A 9 4.46 -2.16 -49.34
CA GLN A 9 3.91 -1.22 -48.39
C GLN A 9 2.37 -1.24 -48.51
N LYS A 10 1.71 -2.27 -47.93
CA LYS A 10 0.26 -2.26 -47.73
C LYS A 10 -0.04 -1.36 -46.53
N GLY A 11 -0.50 -0.16 -46.83
CA GLY A 11 -1.02 0.76 -45.79
C GLY A 11 -2.40 0.30 -45.30
N PHE A 12 -2.74 0.65 -44.07
CA PHE A 12 -4.10 0.46 -43.55
C PHE A 12 -5.10 1.30 -44.31
N THR A 13 -6.27 0.73 -44.57
CA THR A 13 -7.38 1.46 -45.16
C THR A 13 -8.05 2.35 -44.10
N ILE A 14 -8.60 3.49 -44.53
CA ILE A 14 -9.36 4.38 -43.64
C ILE A 14 -10.53 3.63 -43.00
N VAL A 15 -11.16 2.70 -43.75
CA VAL A 15 -12.29 1.91 -43.26
C VAL A 15 -11.87 0.97 -42.11
N GLU A 16 -10.71 0.32 -42.20
CA GLU A 16 -10.18 -0.52 -41.13
C GLU A 16 -9.94 0.29 -39.85
N LEU A 17 -9.41 1.49 -39.98
CA LEU A 17 -9.20 2.37 -38.83
C LEU A 17 -10.51 2.80 -38.20
N VAL A 18 -11.49 3.22 -38.99
CA VAL A 18 -12.80 3.70 -38.52
C VAL A 18 -13.57 2.56 -37.81
N VAL A 19 -13.58 1.36 -38.37
CA VAL A 19 -14.24 0.20 -37.74
C VAL A 19 -13.61 -0.13 -36.39
N VAL A 20 -12.29 -0.10 -36.29
CA VAL A 20 -11.60 -0.37 -35.01
C VAL A 20 -11.95 0.67 -33.94
N ILE A 21 -11.93 1.95 -34.27
CA ILE A 21 -12.27 3.00 -33.28
C ILE A 21 -13.74 2.95 -32.83
N ILE A 22 -14.67 2.56 -33.72
CA ILE A 22 -16.08 2.38 -33.34
C ILE A 22 -16.22 1.20 -32.37
N ILE A 23 -15.59 0.07 -32.66
CA ILE A 23 -15.64 -1.11 -31.76
C ILE A 23 -15.00 -0.79 -30.40
N LEU A 24 -13.84 -0.15 -30.39
CA LEU A 24 -13.18 0.28 -29.15
C LEU A 24 -14.04 1.28 -28.36
N GLY A 25 -14.72 2.18 -29.03
CA GLY A 25 -15.64 3.14 -28.41
C GLY A 25 -16.82 2.44 -27.69
N ILE A 26 -17.43 1.44 -28.31
CA ILE A 26 -18.51 0.66 -27.70
C ILE A 26 -18.01 -0.14 -26.51
N LEU A 27 -16.86 -0.80 -26.64
CA LEU A 27 -16.24 -1.55 -25.53
C LEU A 27 -15.86 -0.65 -24.37
N ALA A 28 -15.28 0.50 -24.63
CA ALA A 28 -14.93 1.48 -23.60
C ALA A 28 -16.15 1.98 -22.84
N ALA A 29 -17.26 2.27 -23.54
CA ALA A 29 -18.50 2.72 -22.91
C ALA A 29 -19.09 1.71 -21.93
N THR A 30 -18.92 0.43 -22.17
CA THR A 30 -19.42 -0.64 -21.29
C THR A 30 -18.44 -1.03 -20.19
N ALA A 31 -17.13 -0.86 -20.40
CA ALA A 31 -16.09 -1.22 -19.45
C ALA A 31 -15.89 -0.17 -18.36
N LEU A 32 -16.01 1.13 -18.69
CA LEU A 32 -15.71 2.23 -17.78
C LEU A 32 -16.49 2.18 -16.46
N PRO A 33 -17.82 1.96 -16.43
CA PRO A 33 -18.56 1.87 -15.16
C PRO A 33 -18.06 0.74 -14.25
N ARG A 34 -17.70 -0.40 -14.81
CA ARG A 34 -17.22 -1.55 -14.04
C ARG A 34 -15.85 -1.34 -13.42
N PHE A 35 -15.00 -0.52 -14.05
CA PHE A 35 -13.69 -0.21 -13.49
C PHE A 35 -13.77 0.72 -12.27
N ILE A 36 -14.77 1.59 -12.20
CA ILE A 36 -14.98 2.48 -11.06
C ILE A 36 -15.39 1.65 -9.83
N ASP A 37 -16.35 0.74 -9.98
CA ASP A 37 -16.80 -0.13 -8.88
C ASP A 37 -15.66 -0.99 -8.32
N VAL A 38 -14.79 -1.52 -9.18
CA VAL A 38 -13.64 -2.35 -8.75
C VAL A 38 -12.58 -1.53 -8.01
N GLN A 39 -12.42 -0.23 -8.31
CA GLN A 39 -11.47 0.63 -7.61
C GLN A 39 -11.85 0.84 -6.14
N ASP A 40 -13.13 1.03 -5.84
CA ASP A 40 -13.61 1.21 -4.47
C ASP A 40 -13.39 -0.07 -3.64
N ASP A 41 -13.73 -1.23 -4.19
CA ASP A 41 -13.49 -2.54 -3.57
C ASP A 41 -11.99 -2.81 -3.34
N ALA A 42 -11.14 -2.42 -4.29
CA ALA A 42 -9.70 -2.57 -4.17
C ALA A 42 -9.12 -1.68 -3.05
N GLN A 43 -9.58 -0.44 -2.93
CA GLN A 43 -9.16 0.47 -1.86
C GLN A 43 -9.59 -0.04 -0.48
N LEU A 44 -10.80 -0.56 -0.37
CA LEU A 44 -11.29 -1.17 0.87
C LEU A 44 -10.43 -2.38 1.27
N SER A 45 -10.11 -3.26 0.30
CA SER A 45 -9.27 -4.43 0.54
C SER A 45 -7.86 -4.05 1.01
N VAL A 46 -7.27 -2.99 0.43
CA VAL A 46 -5.98 -2.45 0.88
C VAL A 46 -6.07 -1.92 2.31
N ALA A 47 -7.12 -1.15 2.63
CA ALA A 47 -7.33 -0.61 3.97
C ALA A 47 -7.50 -1.73 5.02
N GLU A 48 -8.22 -2.80 4.70
CA GLU A 48 -8.36 -3.98 5.57
C GLU A 48 -7.02 -4.72 5.75
N GLY A 49 -6.22 -4.84 4.72
CA GLY A 49 -4.88 -5.41 4.79
C GLY A 49 -3.95 -4.62 5.71
N VAL A 50 -3.95 -3.30 5.57
CA VAL A 50 -3.18 -2.39 6.44
C VAL A 50 -3.66 -2.49 7.90
N ARG A 51 -4.99 -2.50 8.12
CA ARG A 51 -5.55 -2.71 9.45
C ARG A 51 -5.10 -4.03 10.06
N GLY A 52 -5.11 -5.11 9.29
CA GLY A 52 -4.67 -6.43 9.75
C GLY A 52 -3.19 -6.45 10.14
N SER A 53 -2.32 -5.85 9.33
CA SER A 53 -0.88 -5.74 9.63
C SER A 53 -0.63 -4.91 10.88
N PHE A 54 -1.33 -3.80 11.04
CA PHE A 54 -1.22 -2.95 12.21
C PHE A 54 -1.64 -3.67 13.50
N VAL A 55 -2.77 -4.37 13.49
CA VAL A 55 -3.23 -5.16 14.64
C VAL A 55 -2.23 -6.24 15.01
N SER A 56 -1.65 -6.93 14.02
CA SER A 56 -0.64 -7.95 14.23
C SER A 56 0.64 -7.39 14.83
N ALA A 57 1.09 -6.23 14.37
CA ALA A 57 2.28 -5.57 14.89
C ALA A 57 2.08 -5.07 16.33
N VAL A 58 0.90 -4.55 16.66
CA VAL A 58 0.56 -4.20 18.06
C VAL A 58 0.58 -5.43 18.96
N ALA A 59 0.06 -6.55 18.50
CA ALA A 59 0.10 -7.80 19.25
C ALA A 59 1.54 -8.30 19.46
N LEU A 60 2.39 -8.20 18.42
CA LEU A 60 3.81 -8.54 18.50
C LEU A 60 4.57 -7.64 19.50
N THR A 61 4.33 -6.33 19.44
CA THR A 61 4.90 -5.37 20.39
C THR A 61 4.58 -5.77 21.83
N LYS A 62 3.32 -6.08 22.10
CA LYS A 62 2.89 -6.53 23.43
C LYS A 62 3.53 -7.86 23.83
N ALA A 63 3.66 -8.80 22.92
CA ALA A 63 4.31 -10.09 23.18
C ALA A 63 5.80 -9.90 23.52
N LYS A 64 6.55 -9.07 22.77
CA LYS A 64 7.94 -8.74 23.05
C LYS A 64 8.09 -8.01 24.41
N TYR A 65 7.18 -7.08 24.74
CA TYR A 65 7.16 -6.44 26.06
C TYR A 65 7.00 -7.44 27.20
N LEU A 66 6.08 -8.39 27.07
CA LEU A 66 5.88 -9.44 28.08
C LEU A 66 7.09 -10.37 28.16
N ALA A 67 7.69 -10.73 27.03
CA ALA A 67 8.87 -11.59 26.96
C ALA A 67 10.10 -10.93 27.61
N SER A 68 10.21 -9.60 27.56
CA SER A 68 11.25 -8.83 28.25
C SER A 68 11.06 -8.72 29.77
N GLY A 69 10.04 -9.36 30.31
CA GLY A 69 9.71 -9.27 31.75
C GLY A 69 9.10 -7.91 32.16
N LYS A 70 8.55 -7.16 31.21
CA LYS A 70 8.00 -5.80 31.40
C LYS A 70 9.05 -4.76 31.79
N ALA A 71 10.33 -5.03 31.52
CA ALA A 71 11.44 -4.20 31.92
C ALA A 71 11.79 -3.12 30.90
N SER A 72 11.47 -3.35 29.62
CA SER A 72 11.82 -2.43 28.53
C SER A 72 10.62 -1.61 28.08
N THR A 73 10.77 -0.30 28.02
CA THR A 73 9.79 0.62 27.42
C THR A 73 10.04 0.86 25.94
N THR A 74 11.12 0.30 25.39
CA THR A 74 11.53 0.40 23.99
C THR A 74 11.55 -0.97 23.37
N ILE A 75 10.90 -1.14 22.24
CA ILE A 75 10.78 -2.42 21.52
C ILE A 75 11.39 -2.26 20.14
N ASP A 76 12.33 -3.14 19.84
CA ASP A 76 12.88 -3.39 18.53
C ASP A 76 12.06 -4.53 17.90
N LEU A 77 11.33 -4.27 16.83
CA LEU A 77 10.41 -5.24 16.22
C LEU A 77 11.10 -6.15 15.22
N ASP A 78 12.07 -5.65 14.47
CA ASP A 78 12.74 -6.38 13.40
C ASP A 78 14.08 -7.00 13.82
N GLY A 79 14.66 -6.58 14.96
CA GLY A 79 15.88 -7.15 15.50
C GLY A 79 17.16 -6.50 14.97
N ASP A 80 17.07 -5.31 14.41
CA ASP A 80 18.22 -4.56 13.88
C ASP A 80 19.03 -3.82 14.96
N GLY A 81 18.54 -3.81 16.20
CA GLY A 81 19.16 -3.16 17.36
C GLY A 81 18.73 -1.71 17.55
N THR A 82 17.85 -1.20 16.71
CA THR A 82 17.23 0.11 16.89
C THR A 82 15.87 0.03 17.55
N THR A 83 15.38 1.13 18.10
CA THR A 83 14.04 1.16 18.71
C THR A 83 13.01 1.54 17.67
N ASP A 84 12.08 0.64 17.39
CA ASP A 84 10.98 0.90 16.49
C ASP A 84 9.77 1.53 17.20
N VAL A 85 9.47 1.04 18.38
CA VAL A 85 8.25 1.40 19.11
C VAL A 85 8.55 1.60 20.59
N ILE A 86 8.00 2.68 21.15
CA ILE A 86 7.93 2.88 22.59
C ILE A 86 6.61 2.29 23.09
N VAL A 87 6.61 1.71 24.28
CA VAL A 87 5.42 1.13 24.90
C VAL A 87 5.16 1.76 26.28
N ASN A 88 3.90 1.87 26.62
CA ASN A 88 3.48 2.27 27.97
C ASN A 88 3.65 1.12 28.96
N GLY A 89 3.41 1.38 30.25
CA GLY A 89 3.51 0.39 31.32
C GLY A 89 2.59 -0.82 31.22
N SER A 90 1.63 -0.81 30.28
CA SER A 90 0.76 -1.94 29.96
C SER A 90 1.20 -2.70 28.72
N GLY A 91 2.29 -2.28 28.07
CA GLY A 91 2.83 -2.90 26.85
C GLY A 91 2.08 -2.55 25.56
N HIS A 92 1.31 -1.46 25.59
CA HIS A 92 0.68 -0.95 24.37
C HIS A 92 1.60 0.09 23.71
N PRO A 93 1.68 0.07 22.37
CA PRO A 93 2.44 1.07 21.62
C PRO A 93 2.03 2.49 21.99
N SER A 94 3.01 3.35 22.17
CA SER A 94 2.84 4.77 22.46
C SER A 94 4.06 5.53 21.95
N ASP A 95 3.99 6.84 21.83
CA ASP A 95 5.14 7.63 21.38
C ASP A 95 6.11 7.97 22.54
N ASN A 96 5.60 8.18 23.74
CA ASN A 96 6.47 8.54 24.89
C ASN A 96 5.93 8.05 26.25
N ALA A 97 5.51 6.81 26.34
CA ALA A 97 4.91 6.19 27.54
C ALA A 97 3.58 6.80 27.99
N SER A 98 3.05 7.76 27.27
CA SER A 98 1.75 8.40 27.50
C SER A 98 0.74 8.03 26.41
N ALA A 99 -0.51 8.47 26.55
CA ALA A 99 -1.49 8.34 25.47
C ALA A 99 -1.10 9.22 24.29
N ILE A 100 -1.39 8.74 23.07
CA ILE A 100 -1.18 9.50 21.84
C ILE A 100 -2.11 10.72 21.88
N ALA A 101 -1.54 11.92 21.84
CA ALA A 101 -2.27 13.17 21.99
C ALA A 101 -2.34 14.03 20.73
N ASP A 102 -1.49 13.77 19.74
CA ASP A 102 -1.43 14.56 18.50
C ASP A 102 -1.10 13.72 17.25
N THR A 103 -1.20 14.37 16.10
CA THR A 103 -1.00 13.72 14.79
C THR A 103 0.46 13.29 14.57
N ALA A 104 1.44 14.04 15.10
CA ALA A 104 2.85 13.71 14.93
C ALA A 104 3.21 12.41 15.68
N GLN A 105 2.67 12.24 16.88
CA GLN A 105 2.81 11.03 17.67
C GLN A 105 2.14 9.83 16.99
N CYS A 106 0.97 10.04 16.39
CA CYS A 106 0.30 9.01 15.61
C CYS A 106 1.11 8.59 14.38
N GLN A 107 1.72 9.54 13.67
CA GLN A 107 2.61 9.26 12.54
C GLN A 107 3.89 8.54 12.96
N GLY A 108 4.49 8.95 14.07
CA GLY A 108 5.67 8.28 14.64
C GLY A 108 5.39 6.81 14.95
N LEU A 109 4.27 6.55 15.61
CA LEU A 109 3.81 5.19 15.90
C LEU A 109 3.52 4.38 14.64
N TRP A 110 2.86 4.98 13.66
CA TRP A 110 2.57 4.36 12.37
C TRP A 110 3.84 3.91 11.65
N ASN A 111 4.82 4.81 11.56
CA ASN A 111 6.10 4.52 10.91
C ASN A 111 6.93 3.48 11.68
N GLY A 112 6.94 3.53 13.01
CA GLY A 112 7.64 2.55 13.82
C GLY A 112 7.04 1.15 13.74
N ILE A 113 5.72 1.03 13.69
CA ILE A 113 5.03 -0.27 13.60
C ILE A 113 5.11 -0.89 12.22
N LEU A 114 4.93 -0.11 11.15
CA LEU A 114 4.87 -0.60 9.78
C LEU A 114 6.22 -0.54 9.05
N GLY A 115 7.22 0.09 9.66
CA GLY A 115 8.56 0.21 9.11
C GLY A 115 8.61 1.02 7.80
N ALA A 116 9.67 0.80 7.02
CA ALA A 116 9.91 1.51 5.75
C ALA A 116 8.85 1.20 4.66
N GLY A 117 7.98 0.23 4.88
CA GLY A 117 6.86 -0.11 4.01
C GLY A 117 5.53 0.55 4.37
N ALA A 118 5.52 1.44 5.36
CA ALA A 118 4.31 2.17 5.73
C ALA A 118 3.75 2.94 4.53
N PRO A 119 2.45 2.76 4.19
CA PRO A 119 1.86 3.58 3.13
C PRO A 119 1.93 5.05 3.54
N ALA A 120 2.23 5.91 2.56
CA ALA A 120 2.22 7.35 2.79
C ALA A 120 0.86 7.75 3.38
N THR A 121 0.86 8.53 4.44
CA THR A 121 -0.37 9.03 5.04
C THR A 121 -1.19 9.78 3.99
N ILE A 122 -2.44 9.43 3.90
CA ILE A 122 -3.44 10.04 3.02
C ILE A 122 -3.76 11.45 3.53
#